data_ea24608ecf97aad3cf842fc73df1b80f
#
_entry.id   ea24608ecf97aad3cf842fc73df1b80f
#
_cell.length_a   1.000
_cell.length_b   1.000
_cell.length_c   1.000
_cell.angle_alpha   90.00
_cell.angle_beta   90.00
_cell.angle_gamma   90.00
#
_symmetry.space_group_name_H-M   'P 1'
#
loop_
_entity.id
_entity.type
_entity.pdbx_description
1 polymer ?
#
loop_
_entity_poly.entity_id
_entity_poly.type
_entity_poly.pdbx_seq_one_letter_code
_entity_poly.pdbx_strand_id
1 'polypeptide(L)'
;SMPTGIQLHLGDTEAPDPVLALVVFYAKNLAVPVRRNVDAPEVLAGKQLFHETGCAACHRANYVTSREAEQPEHRFQLIWPYTDLLLHDMGQGLADGQAMGEATGREWRTAPLWGIGLTEEVNGHTFFLHDGRARNLLEAILWHGGEAQKARDKVIIMKPEERQALIAFLESL
;
A
#
# COMPACT_ATOMS: atom_id res chain seq x y z
N SER A 1 5.91 -18.29 12.46
CA SER A 1 7.17 -19.05 12.60
C SER A 1 7.29 -19.97 11.41
N MET A 2 8.31 -19.76 10.57
CA MET A 2 8.64 -20.75 9.52
C MET A 2 8.76 -22.14 10.14
N PRO A 3 8.31 -23.20 9.45
CA PRO A 3 8.48 -24.57 9.94
C PRO A 3 9.97 -24.82 10.17
N THR A 4 10.34 -25.16 11.38
CA THR A 4 11.71 -25.47 11.82
C THR A 4 12.42 -26.55 10.97
N GLY A 5 11.70 -27.28 10.13
CA GLY A 5 12.25 -28.32 9.24
C GLY A 5 12.99 -27.80 8.00
N ILE A 6 12.71 -26.58 7.55
CA ILE A 6 13.38 -26.03 6.35
C ILE A 6 14.79 -25.53 6.69
N GLN A 7 15.00 -25.02 7.90
CA GLN A 7 16.33 -24.57 8.34
C GLN A 7 17.36 -25.69 8.47
N LEU A 8 16.92 -26.92 8.74
CA LEU A 8 17.80 -28.07 8.89
C LEU A 8 18.38 -28.63 7.58
N HIS A 9 17.78 -28.26 6.44
CA HIS A 9 18.21 -28.73 5.12
C HIS A 9 19.10 -27.74 4.35
N LEU A 10 19.18 -26.50 4.80
CA LEU A 10 19.86 -25.42 4.06
C LEU A 10 21.27 -25.11 4.61
N GLY A 11 21.73 -25.80 5.65
CA GLY A 11 23.04 -25.52 6.25
C GLY A 11 23.09 -24.16 6.95
N ASP A 12 24.15 -23.39 6.68
CA ASP A 12 24.33 -22.04 7.21
C ASP A 12 23.23 -21.07 6.71
N THR A 13 23.00 -19.99 7.45
CA THR A 13 22.05 -18.95 7.07
C THR A 13 22.38 -18.37 5.69
N GLU A 14 21.39 -18.23 4.82
CA GLU A 14 21.56 -17.70 3.45
C GLU A 14 22.22 -16.31 3.43
N ALA A 15 21.92 -15.49 4.42
CA ALA A 15 22.53 -14.18 4.60
C ALA A 15 23.06 -14.04 6.04
N PRO A 16 24.36 -13.79 6.24
CA PRO A 16 24.90 -13.49 7.57
C PRO A 16 24.28 -12.23 8.15
N ASP A 17 24.15 -12.16 9.50
CA ASP A 17 23.57 -11.01 10.20
C ASP A 17 24.12 -9.64 9.75
N PRO A 18 25.44 -9.45 9.50
CA PRO A 18 25.94 -8.18 9.01
C PRO A 18 25.38 -7.78 7.64
N VAL A 19 25.17 -8.74 6.74
CA VAL A 19 24.57 -8.49 5.42
C VAL A 19 23.09 -8.11 5.57
N LEU A 20 22.36 -8.84 6.40
CA LEU A 20 20.97 -8.52 6.71
C LEU A 20 20.84 -7.13 7.33
N ALA A 21 21.73 -6.75 8.24
CA ALA A 21 21.75 -5.42 8.84
C ALA A 21 21.95 -4.30 7.79
N LEU A 22 22.80 -4.51 6.78
CA LEU A 22 22.98 -3.57 5.67
C LEU A 22 21.71 -3.45 4.79
N VAL A 23 21.05 -4.56 4.51
CA VAL A 23 19.76 -4.55 3.76
C VAL A 23 18.69 -3.78 4.53
N VAL A 24 18.57 -4.03 5.83
CA VAL A 24 17.63 -3.31 6.71
C VAL A 24 17.98 -1.82 6.75
N PHE A 25 19.26 -1.48 6.89
CA PHE A 25 19.71 -0.08 6.88
C PHE A 25 19.34 0.61 5.56
N TYR A 26 19.63 -0.03 4.42
CA TYR A 26 19.25 0.49 3.11
C TYR A 26 17.76 0.71 2.99
N ALA A 27 16.94 -0.30 3.34
CA ALA A 27 15.48 -0.21 3.25
C ALA A 27 14.89 0.89 4.13
N LYS A 28 15.44 1.08 5.35
CA LYS A 28 15.00 2.15 6.27
C LYS A 28 15.30 3.56 5.75
N ASN A 29 16.29 3.71 4.87
CA ASN A 29 16.76 5.02 4.39
C ASN A 29 16.35 5.32 2.94
N LEU A 30 15.49 4.49 2.34
CA LEU A 30 14.92 4.80 1.03
C LEU A 30 14.02 6.03 1.13
N ALA A 31 14.25 6.99 0.23
CA ALA A 31 13.43 8.20 0.16
C ALA A 31 12.06 7.90 -0.43
N VAL A 32 11.04 8.54 0.13
CA VAL A 32 9.69 8.54 -0.46
C VAL A 32 9.65 9.59 -1.56
N PRO A 33 9.09 9.27 -2.75
CA PRO A 33 8.96 10.24 -3.82
C PRO A 33 8.12 11.45 -3.40
N VAL A 34 8.51 12.63 -3.90
CA VAL A 34 7.72 13.84 -3.72
C VAL A 34 6.42 13.72 -4.50
N ARG A 35 5.31 14.11 -3.86
CA ARG A 35 4.01 14.16 -4.52
C ARG A 35 4.00 15.14 -5.69
N ARG A 36 3.26 14.80 -6.73
CA ARG A 36 3.16 15.58 -7.97
C ARG A 36 1.84 16.33 -8.06
N ASN A 37 1.86 17.50 -8.71
CA ASN A 37 0.66 18.28 -9.06
C ASN A 37 -0.33 18.51 -7.87
N VAL A 38 0.20 18.66 -6.65
CA VAL A 38 -0.59 18.66 -5.40
C VAL A 38 -1.67 19.75 -5.35
N ASP A 39 -1.46 20.86 -6.06
CA ASP A 39 -2.37 22.01 -6.11
C ASP A 39 -3.29 22.00 -7.36
N ALA A 40 -3.18 21.00 -8.23
CA ALA A 40 -4.06 20.90 -9.39
C ALA A 40 -5.51 20.68 -8.95
N PRO A 41 -6.48 21.42 -9.52
CA PRO A 41 -7.89 21.31 -9.10
C PRO A 41 -8.44 19.88 -9.17
N GLU A 42 -8.04 19.12 -10.16
CA GLU A 42 -8.42 17.71 -10.33
C GLU A 42 -7.86 16.83 -9.20
N VAL A 43 -6.59 17.03 -8.82
CA VAL A 43 -5.94 16.29 -7.71
C VAL A 43 -6.61 16.64 -6.38
N LEU A 44 -6.98 17.89 -6.16
CA LEU A 44 -7.68 18.34 -4.95
C LEU A 44 -9.08 17.75 -4.88
N ALA A 45 -9.84 17.74 -6.00
CA ALA A 45 -11.13 17.10 -6.09
C ALA A 45 -11.04 15.59 -5.84
N GLY A 46 -10.05 14.92 -6.43
CA GLY A 46 -9.78 13.50 -6.21
C GLY A 46 -9.45 13.18 -4.76
N LYS A 47 -8.67 14.02 -4.08
CA LYS A 47 -8.39 13.89 -2.64
C LYS A 47 -9.67 13.97 -1.81
N GLN A 48 -10.58 14.89 -2.14
CA GLN A 48 -11.87 14.98 -1.46
C GLN A 48 -12.69 13.71 -1.66
N LEU A 49 -12.80 13.23 -2.90
CA LEU A 49 -13.49 11.98 -3.24
C LEU A 49 -12.90 10.76 -2.52
N PHE A 50 -11.58 10.69 -2.37
CA PHE A 50 -10.89 9.64 -1.62
C PHE A 50 -11.37 9.57 -0.15
N HIS A 51 -11.61 10.71 0.48
CA HIS A 51 -12.17 10.75 1.84
C HIS A 51 -13.66 10.45 1.87
N GLU A 52 -14.46 11.02 0.97
CA GLU A 52 -15.91 10.87 0.93
C GLU A 52 -16.36 9.44 0.59
N THR A 53 -15.60 8.74 -0.22
CA THR A 53 -15.84 7.32 -0.52
C THR A 53 -15.54 6.40 0.63
N GLY A 54 -14.63 6.80 1.53
CA GLY A 54 -14.21 6.02 2.68
C GLY A 54 -12.89 5.26 2.48
N CYS A 55 -12.15 5.51 1.40
CA CYS A 55 -10.82 4.92 1.18
C CYS A 55 -9.85 5.24 2.33
N ALA A 56 -9.98 6.45 2.90
CA ALA A 56 -9.16 6.89 4.03
C ALA A 56 -9.39 6.12 5.34
N ALA A 57 -10.40 5.24 5.43
CA ALA A 57 -10.63 4.41 6.61
C ALA A 57 -9.49 3.39 6.83
N CYS A 58 -9.01 2.77 5.74
CA CYS A 58 -7.86 1.87 5.73
C CYS A 58 -6.59 2.59 5.22
N HIS A 59 -6.70 3.38 4.16
CA HIS A 59 -5.60 4.19 3.64
C HIS A 59 -5.44 5.50 4.41
N ARG A 60 -5.15 5.39 5.70
CA ARG A 60 -4.93 6.54 6.59
C ARG A 60 -3.79 7.40 6.07
N ALA A 61 -4.07 8.71 5.91
CA ALA A 61 -3.19 9.60 5.17
C ALA A 61 -1.79 9.76 5.82
N ASN A 62 -1.71 9.98 7.12
CA ASN A 62 -0.45 10.39 7.74
C ASN A 62 -0.23 9.81 9.14
N TYR A 63 1.04 9.82 9.54
CA TYR A 63 1.53 9.51 10.88
C TYR A 63 2.68 10.44 11.25
N VAL A 64 2.95 10.52 12.55
CA VAL A 64 4.20 11.09 13.06
C VAL A 64 5.06 9.92 13.54
N THR A 65 6.28 9.84 13.06
CA THR A 65 7.23 8.79 13.45
C THR A 65 7.63 8.90 14.92
N SER A 66 8.11 7.80 15.50
CA SER A 66 8.50 7.75 16.91
C SER A 66 9.57 8.80 17.24
N ARG A 67 9.46 9.39 18.42
CA ARG A 67 10.51 10.24 19.00
C ARG A 67 11.77 9.47 19.40
N GLU A 68 11.61 8.16 19.56
CA GLU A 68 12.66 7.23 20.03
C GLU A 68 13.18 6.36 18.87
N ALA A 69 12.93 6.74 17.61
CA ALA A 69 13.52 6.03 16.48
C ALA A 69 15.04 5.96 16.63
N GLU A 70 15.62 4.82 16.27
CA GLU A 70 17.08 4.55 16.40
C GLU A 70 17.91 5.65 15.72
N GLN A 71 17.57 5.94 14.45
CA GLN A 71 18.22 7.00 13.68
C GLN A 71 17.57 8.35 13.97
N PRO A 72 18.35 9.37 14.39
CA PRO A 72 17.83 10.70 14.70
C PRO A 72 17.01 11.33 13.56
N GLU A 73 17.43 11.09 12.31
CA GLU A 73 16.81 11.59 11.09
C GLU A 73 15.37 11.09 10.91
N HIS A 74 15.05 9.94 11.48
CA HIS A 74 13.73 9.35 11.43
C HIS A 74 12.83 9.76 12.59
N ARG A 75 13.30 10.58 13.52
CA ARG A 75 12.54 10.97 14.70
C ARG A 75 11.58 12.09 14.38
N PHE A 76 10.35 11.94 14.87
CA PHE A 76 9.34 12.99 14.88
C PHE A 76 9.08 13.59 13.47
N GLN A 77 9.09 12.74 12.45
CA GLN A 77 8.80 13.12 11.07
C GLN A 77 7.32 12.95 10.78
N LEU A 78 6.68 13.93 10.15
CA LEU A 78 5.34 13.79 9.59
C LEU A 78 5.46 13.09 8.23
N ILE A 79 4.91 11.89 8.13
CA ILE A 79 4.94 11.07 6.92
C ILE A 79 3.53 10.82 6.38
N TRP A 80 3.42 10.59 5.07
CA TRP A 80 2.15 10.42 4.36
C TRP A 80 2.07 9.11 3.60
N PRO A 81 2.05 7.93 4.28
CA PRO A 81 2.09 6.63 3.63
C PRO A 81 0.75 6.19 3.04
N TYR A 82 -0.36 6.77 3.44
CA TYR A 82 -1.70 6.36 3.02
C TYR A 82 -1.97 4.87 3.28
N THR A 83 -1.80 4.45 4.51
CA THR A 83 -2.05 3.09 5.00
C THR A 83 -2.24 3.10 6.51
N ASP A 84 -2.99 2.15 7.05
CA ASP A 84 -3.04 1.86 8.49
C ASP A 84 -2.11 0.69 8.89
N LEU A 85 -1.53 0.00 7.88
CA LEU A 85 -0.70 -1.21 8.03
C LEU A 85 -1.43 -2.41 8.65
N LEU A 86 -2.75 -2.35 8.79
CA LEU A 86 -3.56 -3.41 9.36
C LEU A 86 -3.98 -4.43 8.30
N LEU A 87 -4.40 -5.61 8.76
CA LEU A 87 -5.03 -6.65 7.93
C LEU A 87 -6.53 -6.38 7.84
N HIS A 88 -7.07 -6.51 6.64
CA HIS A 88 -8.50 -6.40 6.37
C HIS A 88 -8.98 -7.56 5.51
N ASP A 89 -10.17 -8.08 5.81
CA ASP A 89 -10.82 -9.08 4.95
C ASP A 89 -11.27 -8.41 3.64
N MET A 90 -10.55 -8.71 2.58
CA MET A 90 -10.81 -8.18 1.24
C MET A 90 -11.80 -9.03 0.42
N GLY A 91 -12.41 -10.01 1.06
CA GLY A 91 -13.40 -10.88 0.42
C GLY A 91 -12.80 -11.98 -0.46
N GLN A 92 -13.70 -12.82 -0.98
CA GLN A 92 -13.32 -14.00 -1.76
C GLN A 92 -12.61 -13.65 -3.08
N GLY A 93 -12.92 -12.47 -3.66
CA GLY A 93 -12.33 -12.05 -4.95
C GLY A 93 -10.81 -11.86 -4.91
N LEU A 94 -10.26 -11.49 -3.76
CA LEU A 94 -8.81 -11.30 -3.54
C LEU A 94 -8.17 -12.43 -2.73
N ALA A 95 -8.93 -13.47 -2.37
CA ALA A 95 -8.40 -14.59 -1.61
C ALA A 95 -7.41 -15.42 -2.43
N ASP A 96 -6.29 -15.79 -1.81
CA ASP A 96 -5.32 -16.76 -2.35
C ASP A 96 -5.44 -18.15 -1.71
N GLY A 97 -6.25 -18.27 -0.65
CA GLY A 97 -6.46 -19.51 0.08
C GLY A 97 -5.29 -19.91 0.99
N GLN A 98 -4.26 -19.07 1.12
CA GLN A 98 -3.08 -19.34 1.96
C GLN A 98 -3.23 -18.65 3.31
N ALA A 99 -3.28 -19.42 4.38
CA ALA A 99 -3.24 -18.87 5.73
C ALA A 99 -1.79 -18.57 6.15
N MET A 100 -1.59 -17.43 6.83
CA MET A 100 -0.29 -17.06 7.40
C MET A 100 -0.46 -16.70 8.88
N GLY A 101 -0.03 -17.58 9.77
CA GLY A 101 -0.30 -17.47 11.20
C GLY A 101 -1.79 -17.54 11.49
N GLU A 102 -2.36 -16.49 12.09
CA GLU A 102 -3.79 -16.38 12.36
C GLU A 102 -4.57 -15.72 11.21
N ALA A 103 -3.86 -15.09 10.25
CA ALA A 103 -4.50 -14.47 9.10
C ALA A 103 -5.01 -15.53 8.12
N THR A 104 -6.23 -15.35 7.65
CA THR A 104 -6.82 -16.19 6.60
C THR A 104 -6.32 -15.75 5.22
N GLY A 105 -6.49 -16.59 4.20
CA GLY A 105 -6.13 -16.23 2.81
C GLY A 105 -6.99 -15.10 2.20
N ARG A 106 -7.90 -14.48 2.95
CA ARG A 106 -8.71 -13.34 2.52
C ARG A 106 -8.25 -12.02 3.12
N GLU A 107 -7.37 -12.08 4.11
CA GLU A 107 -6.91 -10.93 4.88
C GLU A 107 -5.60 -10.40 4.31
N TRP A 108 -5.63 -9.14 3.88
CA TRP A 108 -4.50 -8.47 3.26
C TRP A 108 -4.15 -7.20 4.01
N ARG A 109 -2.85 -6.98 4.19
CA ARG A 109 -2.35 -5.75 4.78
C ARG A 109 -2.59 -4.58 3.82
N THR A 110 -3.15 -3.48 4.35
CA THR A 110 -3.27 -2.23 3.59
C THR A 110 -1.90 -1.79 3.07
N ALA A 111 -1.72 -1.81 1.76
CA ALA A 111 -0.48 -1.36 1.14
C ALA A 111 -0.33 0.16 1.25
N PRO A 112 0.87 0.69 1.55
CA PRO A 112 1.15 2.10 1.41
C PRO A 112 0.91 2.57 -0.03
N LEU A 113 0.33 3.77 -0.19
CA LEU A 113 0.06 4.34 -1.52
C LEU A 113 1.10 5.39 -1.94
N TRP A 114 2.04 5.77 -1.08
CA TRP A 114 3.11 6.66 -1.46
C TRP A 114 3.94 6.10 -2.62
N GLY A 115 4.17 6.90 -3.65
CA GLY A 115 4.87 6.49 -4.85
C GLY A 115 4.08 5.61 -5.82
N ILE A 116 2.82 5.28 -5.53
CA ILE A 116 2.03 4.39 -6.39
C ILE A 116 1.86 4.93 -7.82
N GLY A 117 1.79 6.25 -7.97
CA GLY A 117 1.69 6.89 -9.27
C GLY A 117 2.97 6.81 -10.12
N LEU A 118 4.09 6.34 -9.55
CA LEU A 118 5.36 6.12 -10.27
C LEU A 118 5.61 4.66 -10.63
N THR A 119 4.64 3.78 -10.39
CA THR A 119 4.81 2.34 -10.59
C THR A 119 5.25 1.99 -12.02
N GLU A 120 4.64 2.61 -13.03
CA GLU A 120 5.01 2.38 -14.43
C GLU A 120 6.42 2.88 -14.74
N GLU A 121 6.77 4.07 -14.26
CA GLU A 121 8.08 4.67 -14.51
C GLU A 121 9.22 3.86 -13.89
N VAL A 122 9.00 3.32 -12.67
CA VAL A 122 10.02 2.59 -11.93
C VAL A 122 10.09 1.12 -12.34
N ASN A 123 8.95 0.47 -12.55
CA ASN A 123 8.87 -0.98 -12.75
C ASN A 123 8.66 -1.38 -14.23
N GLY A 124 8.30 -0.42 -15.10
CA GLY A 124 7.97 -0.71 -16.51
C GLY A 124 6.62 -1.39 -16.71
N HIS A 125 5.77 -1.43 -15.67
CA HIS A 125 4.43 -2.01 -15.73
C HIS A 125 3.49 -1.38 -14.68
N THR A 126 2.18 -1.61 -14.84
CA THR A 126 1.12 -1.14 -13.93
C THR A 126 0.34 -2.29 -13.30
N PHE A 127 1.03 -3.34 -12.89
CA PHE A 127 0.40 -4.47 -12.20
C PHE A 127 0.26 -4.18 -10.72
N PHE A 128 -0.98 -4.07 -10.25
CA PHE A 128 -1.33 -3.73 -8.87
C PHE A 128 -1.96 -4.92 -8.14
N LEU A 129 -2.16 -4.76 -6.83
CA LEU A 129 -2.55 -5.77 -5.86
C LEU A 129 -1.41 -6.79 -5.57
N HIS A 130 -1.65 -7.70 -4.62
CA HIS A 130 -0.64 -8.63 -4.12
C HIS A 130 -0.12 -9.61 -5.19
N ASP A 131 -0.90 -9.87 -6.21
CA ASP A 131 -0.60 -10.83 -7.28
C ASP A 131 -0.52 -10.19 -8.68
N GLY A 132 -0.61 -8.86 -8.76
CA GLY A 132 -0.48 -8.13 -10.02
C GLY A 132 -1.69 -8.23 -10.95
N ARG A 133 -2.82 -8.75 -10.48
CA ARG A 133 -4.00 -8.98 -11.34
C ARG A 133 -4.65 -7.72 -11.88
N ALA A 134 -4.53 -6.61 -11.18
CA ALA A 134 -5.09 -5.33 -11.62
C ALA A 134 -4.11 -4.60 -12.54
N ARG A 135 -4.55 -4.26 -13.73
CA ARG A 135 -3.72 -3.64 -14.79
C ARG A 135 -3.61 -2.12 -14.68
N ASN A 136 -4.42 -1.51 -13.83
CA ASN A 136 -4.42 -0.07 -13.57
C ASN A 136 -5.06 0.21 -12.20
N LEU A 137 -4.97 1.46 -11.73
CA LEU A 137 -5.48 1.88 -10.42
C LEU A 137 -7.00 1.72 -10.30
N LEU A 138 -7.76 2.01 -11.36
CA LEU A 138 -9.21 1.84 -11.33
C LEU A 138 -9.58 0.36 -11.16
N GLU A 139 -8.92 -0.52 -11.90
CA GLU A 139 -9.14 -1.96 -11.78
C GLU A 139 -8.77 -2.47 -10.38
N ALA A 140 -7.69 -1.95 -9.80
CA ALA A 140 -7.32 -2.25 -8.42
C ALA A 140 -8.44 -1.86 -7.43
N ILE A 141 -9.03 -0.68 -7.58
CA ILE A 141 -10.18 -0.25 -6.76
C ILE A 141 -11.37 -1.19 -6.95
N LEU A 142 -11.66 -1.60 -8.19
CA LEU A 142 -12.81 -2.47 -8.50
C LEU A 142 -12.67 -3.89 -7.93
N TRP A 143 -11.44 -4.34 -7.68
CA TRP A 143 -11.19 -5.62 -6.99
C TRP A 143 -11.41 -5.57 -5.47
N HIS A 144 -11.50 -4.39 -4.87
CA HIS A 144 -11.75 -4.23 -3.44
C HIS A 144 -13.11 -4.84 -3.07
N GLY A 145 -13.11 -5.81 -2.15
CA GLY A 145 -14.29 -6.49 -1.66
C GLY A 145 -14.31 -6.51 -0.12
N GLY A 146 -15.08 -7.41 0.48
CA GLY A 146 -15.14 -7.59 1.92
C GLY A 146 -15.38 -6.27 2.66
N GLU A 147 -14.49 -5.90 3.57
CA GLU A 147 -14.58 -4.66 4.36
C GLU A 147 -14.56 -3.40 3.48
N ALA A 148 -13.84 -3.42 2.35
CA ALA A 148 -13.71 -2.30 1.43
C ALA A 148 -14.84 -2.19 0.40
N GLN A 149 -15.76 -3.17 0.37
CA GLN A 149 -16.82 -3.23 -0.65
C GLN A 149 -17.66 -1.95 -0.74
N LYS A 150 -18.02 -1.35 0.39
CA LYS A 150 -18.84 -0.12 0.41
C LYS A 150 -18.12 1.06 -0.26
N ALA A 151 -16.81 1.17 -0.10
CA ALA A 151 -16.02 2.21 -0.75
C ALA A 151 -15.96 1.96 -2.27
N ARG A 152 -15.67 0.73 -2.70
CA ARG A 152 -15.72 0.33 -4.12
C ARG A 152 -17.06 0.65 -4.77
N ASP A 153 -18.17 0.29 -4.13
CA ASP A 153 -19.50 0.45 -4.70
C ASP A 153 -19.85 1.94 -4.92
N LYS A 154 -19.35 2.85 -4.07
CA LYS A 154 -19.42 4.29 -4.31
C LYS A 154 -18.64 4.72 -5.55
N VAL A 155 -17.44 4.15 -5.78
CA VAL A 155 -16.65 4.47 -6.98
C VAL A 155 -17.33 3.96 -8.25
N ILE A 156 -18.01 2.82 -8.21
CA ILE A 156 -18.73 2.25 -9.34
C ILE A 156 -19.82 3.23 -9.86
N ILE A 157 -20.53 3.90 -8.96
CA ILE A 157 -21.61 4.81 -9.32
C ILE A 157 -21.18 6.26 -9.59
N MET A 158 -19.88 6.58 -9.40
CA MET A 158 -19.33 7.90 -9.72
C MET A 158 -19.51 8.25 -11.20
N LYS A 159 -19.58 9.54 -11.49
CA LYS A 159 -19.45 10.04 -12.87
C LYS A 159 -18.02 9.80 -13.39
N PRO A 160 -17.84 9.72 -14.71
CA PRO A 160 -16.50 9.53 -15.30
C PRO A 160 -15.48 10.55 -14.81
N GLU A 161 -15.87 11.82 -14.71
CA GLU A 161 -15.01 12.93 -14.28
C GLU A 161 -14.54 12.78 -12.82
N GLU A 162 -15.47 12.30 -11.96
CA GLU A 162 -15.15 12.05 -10.54
C GLU A 162 -14.17 10.89 -10.40
N ARG A 163 -14.36 9.80 -11.17
CA ARG A 163 -13.40 8.69 -11.19
C ARG A 163 -12.02 9.13 -11.71
N GLN A 164 -12.00 9.97 -12.76
CA GLN A 164 -10.76 10.50 -13.29
C GLN A 164 -10.03 11.35 -12.24
N ALA A 165 -10.73 12.22 -11.53
CA ALA A 165 -10.16 13.01 -10.46
C ALA A 165 -9.60 12.12 -9.32
N LEU A 166 -10.33 11.07 -8.92
CA LEU A 166 -9.84 10.11 -7.92
C LEU A 166 -8.54 9.44 -8.38
N ILE A 167 -8.45 9.02 -9.64
CA ILE A 167 -7.25 8.42 -10.20
C ILE A 167 -6.11 9.45 -10.27
N ALA A 168 -6.37 10.68 -10.73
CA ALA A 168 -5.36 11.75 -10.73
C ALA A 168 -4.78 12.03 -9.35
N PHE A 169 -5.61 11.95 -8.30
CA PHE A 169 -5.12 12.03 -6.92
C PHE A 169 -4.18 10.87 -6.58
N LEU A 170 -4.54 9.62 -6.89
CA LEU A 170 -3.69 8.46 -6.63
C LEU A 170 -2.38 8.52 -7.42
N GLU A 171 -2.44 8.95 -8.67
CA GLU A 171 -1.25 9.15 -9.51
C GLU A 171 -0.36 10.29 -9.00
N SER A 172 -0.90 11.21 -8.20
CA SER A 172 -0.10 12.28 -7.57
C SER A 172 0.70 11.79 -6.36
N LEU A 173 0.37 10.64 -5.79
CA LEU A 173 1.06 10.02 -4.67
C LEU A 173 2.31 9.28 -5.17
#